data_8ebea1507a35b8478ecc9884e4b736b2
#
_entry.id   8ebea1507a35b8478ecc9884e4b736b2
#
_cell.length_a   1.000
_cell.length_b   1.000
_cell.length_c   1.000
_cell.angle_alpha   90.00
_cell.angle_beta   90.00
_cell.angle_gamma   90.00
#
_symmetry.space_group_name_H-M   'P 1'
#
loop_
_entity.id
_entity.type
_entity.pdbx_description
1 polymer ?
#
loop_
_entity_poly.entity_id
_entity_poly.type
_entity_poly.pdbx_seq_one_letter_code
_entity_poly.pdbx_strand_id
1 'polypeptide(L)'
;MATGAVLHTMQVRAGGEVYAHVARSLLFDGRALTLVDLAPSTIWSSSTPTPALGYLPTGAFLDLWAQRAQHLDRPDSCHVRGTLSLLDPDARLAGDAVLTLGNPRVTRAGLTYDAAVQQGLVPELSGACVLFVEWDMNPTQTAGAEGHSTATRGWPRG
;
A
#
# COMPACT_ATOMS: atom_id res chain seq x y z
N MET A 1 13.67 15.10 11.41
CA MET A 1 13.52 13.81 11.56
C MET A 1 12.72 13.14 10.51
N ALA A 2 13.39 12.28 9.84
CA ALA A 2 12.78 11.52 8.78
C ALA A 2 11.57 10.75 9.29
N THR A 3 11.64 10.28 10.51
CA THR A 3 10.57 9.52 11.10
C THR A 3 9.27 10.32 11.15
N GLY A 4 9.38 11.58 11.52
CA GLY A 4 8.18 12.39 11.60
C GLY A 4 7.54 12.62 10.24
N ALA A 5 8.34 12.81 9.22
CA ALA A 5 7.81 13.02 7.88
C ALA A 5 7.11 11.76 7.36
N VAL A 6 7.71 10.61 7.62
CA VAL A 6 7.12 9.35 7.19
C VAL A 6 5.78 9.12 7.89
N LEU A 7 5.74 9.36 9.19
CA LEU A 7 4.50 9.17 9.93
C LEU A 7 3.41 10.12 9.45
N HIS A 8 3.80 11.32 9.03
CA HIS A 8 2.82 12.25 8.52
C HIS A 8 2.24 11.77 7.21
N THR A 9 3.06 11.18 6.35
CA THR A 9 2.61 10.66 5.07
C THR A 9 1.69 9.46 5.29
N MET A 10 1.93 8.71 6.37
CA MET A 10 1.22 7.48 6.61
C MET A 10 0.00 7.66 7.47
N GLN A 11 -0.91 8.50 7.10
CA GLN A 11 -2.13 8.65 7.87
C GLN A 11 -3.03 7.46 7.67
N VAL A 12 -3.23 6.71 8.73
CA VAL A 12 -4.04 5.51 8.69
C VAL A 12 -5.51 5.88 8.77
N ARG A 13 -6.29 5.35 7.87
CA ARG A 13 -7.72 5.55 7.92
C ARG A 13 -8.30 4.76 9.06
N ALA A 14 -9.33 5.28 9.68
CA ALA A 14 -10.02 4.56 10.74
C ALA A 14 -10.51 3.21 10.21
N GLY A 15 -10.23 2.16 10.92
CA GLY A 15 -10.67 0.82 10.54
C GLY A 15 -9.77 0.10 9.57
N GLY A 16 -8.71 0.75 9.11
CA GLY A 16 -7.80 0.15 8.15
C GLY A 16 -6.55 -0.43 8.79
N GLU A 17 -5.84 -1.19 8.01
CA GLU A 17 -4.52 -1.70 8.36
C GLU A 17 -3.52 -1.16 7.37
N VAL A 18 -2.32 -0.87 7.83
CA VAL A 18 -1.24 -0.43 6.98
C VAL A 18 -0.08 -1.39 7.14
N TYR A 19 0.47 -1.81 6.02
CA TYR A 19 1.65 -2.67 5.99
C TYR A 19 2.77 -1.89 5.33
N ALA A 20 3.96 -1.95 5.88
CA ALA A 20 5.10 -1.23 5.35
C ALA A 20 6.20 -2.19 4.92
N HIS A 21 6.60 -2.07 3.68
CA HIS A 21 7.76 -2.78 3.14
C HIS A 21 8.91 -1.80 3.02
N VAL A 22 10.06 -2.20 3.53
CA VAL A 22 11.28 -1.39 3.42
C VAL A 22 12.22 -2.08 2.46
N ALA A 23 12.67 -1.39 1.45
CA ALA A 23 13.55 -1.96 0.43
C ALA A 23 14.74 -1.03 0.15
N ARG A 24 15.82 -1.62 -0.32
CA ARG A 24 17.02 -0.85 -0.64
C ARG A 24 16.94 -0.14 -1.97
N SER A 25 16.14 -0.68 -2.87
CA SER A 25 15.94 -0.05 -4.17
C SER A 25 14.62 -0.52 -4.76
N LEU A 26 14.23 0.10 -5.85
CA LEU A 26 13.05 -0.30 -6.58
C LEU A 26 13.30 -0.22 -8.08
N LEU A 27 12.51 -0.98 -8.81
CA LEU A 27 12.44 -0.92 -10.25
C LEU A 27 10.99 -0.71 -10.64
N PHE A 28 10.73 0.14 -11.60
CA PHE A 28 9.37 0.37 -12.07
C PHE A 28 9.38 0.54 -13.59
N ASP A 29 8.61 -0.26 -14.28
CA ASP A 29 8.55 -0.22 -15.73
C ASP A 29 7.29 0.44 -16.26
N GLY A 30 6.54 1.09 -15.40
CA GLY A 30 5.27 1.69 -15.75
C GLY A 30 4.07 0.81 -15.46
N ARG A 31 4.27 -0.48 -15.20
CA ARG A 31 3.22 -1.44 -14.89
C ARG A 31 3.51 -2.28 -13.68
N ALA A 32 4.76 -2.63 -13.49
CA ALA A 32 5.18 -3.48 -12.38
C ALA A 32 6.19 -2.74 -11.52
N LEU A 33 5.93 -2.73 -10.23
CA LEU A 33 6.82 -2.15 -9.24
C LEU A 33 7.48 -3.29 -8.49
N THR A 34 8.82 -3.32 -8.53
CA THR A 34 9.58 -4.35 -7.83
C THR A 34 10.39 -3.72 -6.72
N LEU A 35 10.20 -4.24 -5.52
CA LEU A 35 10.98 -3.84 -4.36
C LEU A 35 12.16 -4.79 -4.27
N VAL A 36 13.36 -4.22 -4.36
CA VAL A 36 14.60 -5.00 -4.42
C VAL A 36 15.28 -4.95 -3.06
N ASP A 37 15.83 -6.07 -2.65
CA ASP A 37 16.52 -6.17 -1.37
C ASP A 37 15.59 -5.77 -0.24
N LEU A 38 14.46 -6.43 -0.21
CA LEU A 38 13.42 -6.15 0.76
C LEU A 38 13.80 -6.61 2.14
N ALA A 39 13.50 -5.83 3.14
CA ALA A 39 13.66 -6.26 4.53
C ALA A 39 12.80 -7.52 4.75
N PRO A 40 13.28 -8.49 5.49
CA PRO A 40 12.58 -9.77 5.65
C PRO A 40 11.27 -9.65 6.40
N SER A 41 11.09 -8.60 7.17
CA SER A 41 9.86 -8.39 7.94
C SER A 41 9.07 -7.24 7.37
N THR A 42 7.77 -7.42 7.30
CA THR A 42 6.81 -6.38 6.96
C THR A 42 6.26 -5.84 8.27
N ILE A 43 6.22 -4.53 8.40
CA ILE A 43 5.67 -3.89 9.59
C ILE A 43 4.18 -3.66 9.33
N TRP A 44 3.35 -4.00 10.29
CA TRP A 44 1.93 -3.71 10.16
C TRP A 44 1.46 -2.86 11.34
N SER A 45 0.47 -2.04 11.08
CA SER A 45 -0.16 -1.24 12.12
C SER A 45 -1.66 -1.18 11.89
N SER A 46 -2.37 -1.03 12.98
CA SER A 46 -3.82 -0.90 12.95
C SER A 46 -4.24 0.11 13.99
N SER A 47 -5.26 0.90 13.70
CA SER A 47 -5.76 1.90 14.63
C SER A 47 -7.00 1.43 15.36
N THR A 48 -7.67 0.39 14.89
CA THR A 48 -8.90 -0.11 15.51
C THR A 48 -8.85 -1.60 15.72
N PRO A 49 -9.53 -2.09 16.76
CA PRO A 49 -10.26 -1.32 17.78
C PRO A 49 -9.31 -0.60 18.74
N THR A 50 -8.07 -1.05 18.79
CA THR A 50 -7.04 -0.47 19.65
C THR A 50 -5.78 -0.32 18.81
N PRO A 51 -5.04 0.76 18.98
CA PRO A 51 -3.80 0.90 18.25
C PRO A 51 -2.88 -0.30 18.49
N ALA A 52 -2.36 -0.86 17.43
CA ALA A 52 -1.48 -2.02 17.48
C ALA A 52 -0.40 -1.89 16.41
N LEU A 53 0.76 -2.45 16.71
CA LEU A 53 1.89 -2.45 15.81
C LEU A 53 2.58 -3.81 15.93
N GLY A 54 3.00 -4.35 14.83
CA GLY A 54 3.70 -5.62 14.85
C GLY A 54 4.51 -5.86 13.61
N TYR A 55 5.12 -7.03 13.55
CA TYR A 55 5.92 -7.45 12.43
C TYR A 55 5.45 -8.82 11.99
N LEU A 56 5.51 -9.05 10.69
CA LEU A 56 5.27 -10.40 10.17
C LEU A 56 6.24 -10.66 9.02
N PRO A 57 6.59 -11.91 8.78
CA PRO A 57 7.43 -12.23 7.62
C PRO A 57 6.70 -11.84 6.34
N THR A 58 7.44 -11.40 5.36
CA THR A 58 6.85 -10.99 4.08
C THR A 58 6.03 -12.11 3.44
N GLY A 59 6.48 -13.36 3.60
CA GLY A 59 5.70 -14.50 3.11
C GLY A 59 4.32 -14.59 3.74
N ALA A 60 4.23 -14.31 5.05
CA ALA A 60 2.95 -14.30 5.74
C ALA A 60 2.05 -13.18 5.24
N PHE A 61 2.63 -12.04 4.89
CA PHE A 61 1.88 -10.95 4.29
C PHE A 61 1.27 -11.38 2.95
N LEU A 62 2.04 -12.08 2.13
CA LEU A 62 1.55 -12.56 0.85
C LEU A 62 0.40 -13.56 1.02
N ASP A 63 0.52 -14.44 2.01
CA ASP A 63 -0.54 -15.40 2.31
C ASP A 63 -1.80 -14.66 2.75
N LEU A 64 -1.66 -13.63 3.55
CA LEU A 64 -2.78 -12.83 4.01
C LEU A 64 -3.45 -12.13 2.83
N TRP A 65 -2.67 -11.60 1.91
CA TRP A 65 -3.22 -10.97 0.71
C TRP A 65 -4.02 -11.99 -0.10
N ALA A 66 -3.45 -13.17 -0.32
CA ALA A 66 -4.12 -14.21 -1.09
C ALA A 66 -5.44 -14.63 -0.44
N GLN A 67 -5.45 -14.77 0.89
CA GLN A 67 -6.67 -15.10 1.60
C GLN A 67 -7.75 -14.04 1.42
N ARG A 68 -7.38 -12.77 1.53
CA ARG A 68 -8.33 -11.68 1.40
C ARG A 68 -8.85 -11.57 -0.04
N ALA A 69 -7.99 -11.79 -1.00
CA ALA A 69 -8.38 -11.75 -2.40
C ALA A 69 -9.39 -12.83 -2.75
N GLN A 70 -9.31 -13.98 -2.10
CA GLN A 70 -10.25 -15.07 -2.34
C GLN A 70 -11.69 -14.74 -1.93
N HIS A 71 -11.86 -13.78 -1.05
CA HIS A 71 -13.19 -13.41 -0.60
C HIS A 71 -13.85 -12.35 -1.49
N LEU A 72 -13.17 -11.97 -2.57
CA LEU A 72 -13.72 -10.99 -3.50
C LEU A 72 -14.34 -11.73 -4.68
N ASP A 73 -15.37 -11.13 -5.26
CA ASP A 73 -16.01 -11.69 -6.43
C ASP A 73 -15.04 -11.80 -7.59
N ARG A 74 -14.10 -10.89 -7.65
CA ARG A 74 -13.07 -10.86 -8.69
C ARG A 74 -11.71 -10.73 -8.04
N PRO A 75 -11.08 -11.83 -7.69
CA PRO A 75 -9.78 -11.76 -7.05
C PRO A 75 -8.73 -11.00 -7.85
N ASP A 76 -8.82 -11.07 -9.17
CA ASP A 76 -7.86 -10.37 -10.04
C ASP A 76 -8.02 -8.87 -9.96
N SER A 77 -9.15 -8.40 -9.46
CA SER A 77 -9.41 -6.98 -9.31
C SER A 77 -9.10 -6.49 -7.91
N CYS A 78 -8.45 -7.30 -7.10
CA CYS A 78 -8.08 -6.88 -5.76
C CYS A 78 -6.96 -5.87 -5.84
N HIS A 79 -7.32 -4.62 -5.67
CA HIS A 79 -6.36 -3.53 -5.70
C HIS A 79 -6.42 -2.76 -4.40
N VAL A 80 -5.28 -2.41 -3.89
CA VAL A 80 -5.19 -1.62 -2.68
C VAL A 80 -4.36 -0.38 -2.93
N ARG A 81 -4.50 0.57 -2.08
CA ARG A 81 -3.76 1.81 -2.18
C ARG A 81 -2.35 1.61 -1.63
N GLY A 82 -1.37 2.09 -2.35
CA GLY A 82 0.01 2.14 -1.89
C GLY A 82 0.49 3.57 -1.83
N THR A 83 1.29 3.88 -0.82
CA THR A 83 1.99 5.15 -0.75
C THR A 83 3.48 4.83 -0.75
N LEU A 84 4.17 5.28 -1.77
CA LEU A 84 5.59 5.03 -1.92
C LEU A 84 6.36 6.26 -1.48
N SER A 85 7.28 6.07 -0.55
CA SER A 85 8.18 7.12 -0.10
C SER A 85 9.58 6.79 -0.57
N LEU A 86 10.17 7.68 -1.34
CA LEU A 86 11.54 7.54 -1.83
C LEU A 86 12.46 8.29 -0.88
N LEU A 87 13.54 7.65 -0.51
CA LEU A 87 14.46 8.23 0.45
C LEU A 87 15.80 8.54 -0.23
N ASP A 88 16.40 9.63 0.17
CA ASP A 88 17.75 9.95 -0.28
C ASP A 88 18.77 9.20 0.60
N PRO A 89 20.07 9.28 0.29
CA PRO A 89 21.09 8.57 1.10
C PRO A 89 21.10 8.96 2.56
N ASP A 90 20.56 10.12 2.90
CA ASP A 90 20.50 10.57 4.30
C ASP A 90 19.18 10.17 4.96
N ALA A 91 18.41 9.29 4.33
CA ALA A 91 17.13 8.80 4.81
C ALA A 91 16.07 9.90 4.92
N ARG A 92 16.18 10.92 4.10
CA ARG A 92 15.18 11.98 4.03
C ARG A 92 14.23 11.71 2.89
N LEU A 93 13.01 12.18 3.01
CA LEU A 93 12.03 12.02 1.96
C LEU A 93 12.46 12.80 0.72
N ALA A 94 12.72 12.10 -0.36
CA ALA A 94 13.14 12.69 -1.61
C ALA A 94 11.97 12.80 -2.61
N GLY A 95 10.91 12.06 -2.38
CA GLY A 95 9.73 12.11 -3.21
C GLY A 95 8.72 11.09 -2.74
N ASP A 96 7.48 11.22 -3.21
CA ASP A 96 6.46 10.25 -2.87
C ASP A 96 5.50 10.06 -4.04
N ALA A 97 4.75 9.01 -4.00
CA ALA A 97 3.75 8.71 -5.02
C ALA A 97 2.64 7.87 -4.41
N VAL A 98 1.45 8.01 -4.97
CA VAL A 98 0.31 7.20 -4.59
C VAL A 98 0.03 6.24 -5.74
N LEU A 99 -0.13 4.98 -5.41
CA LEU A 99 -0.30 3.93 -6.39
C LEU A 99 -1.51 3.08 -6.06
N THR A 100 -2.03 2.44 -7.08
CA THR A 100 -2.94 1.32 -6.89
C THR A 100 -2.11 0.06 -7.10
N LEU A 101 -2.16 -0.86 -6.15
CA LEU A 101 -1.34 -2.07 -6.14
C LEU A 101 -2.19 -3.31 -6.27
N GLY A 102 -1.69 -4.30 -6.96
CA GLY A 102 -2.35 -5.59 -7.07
C GLY A 102 -1.34 -6.70 -7.31
N ASN A 103 -1.81 -7.91 -7.16
CA ASN A 103 -1.08 -9.12 -7.54
C ASN A 103 0.36 -9.19 -7.04
N PRO A 104 0.58 -9.10 -5.73
CA PRO A 104 1.93 -9.20 -5.20
C PRO A 104 2.50 -10.61 -5.39
N ARG A 105 3.75 -10.66 -5.79
CA ARG A 105 4.41 -11.93 -6.05
C ARG A 105 5.91 -11.81 -5.85
N VAL A 106 6.53 -12.88 -5.48
CA VAL A 106 7.98 -12.92 -5.38
C VAL A 106 8.52 -13.27 -6.75
N THR A 107 9.42 -12.44 -7.25
CA THR A 107 10.10 -12.67 -8.50
C THR A 107 11.60 -12.80 -8.21
N ARG A 108 12.38 -13.09 -9.24
CA ARG A 108 13.82 -13.19 -9.07
C ARG A 108 14.41 -11.87 -8.58
N ALA A 109 13.83 -10.76 -8.96
CA ALA A 109 14.34 -9.44 -8.58
C ALA A 109 13.88 -9.00 -7.19
N GLY A 110 12.77 -9.54 -6.68
CA GLY A 110 12.25 -9.14 -5.37
C GLY A 110 10.75 -9.30 -5.29
N LEU A 111 10.11 -8.47 -4.48
CA LEU A 111 8.66 -8.47 -4.36
C LEU A 111 8.08 -7.54 -5.41
N THR A 112 7.25 -8.07 -6.28
CA THR A 112 6.70 -7.33 -7.40
C THR A 112 5.19 -7.18 -7.27
N TYR A 113 4.70 -5.97 -7.51
CA TYR A 113 3.29 -5.67 -7.58
C TYR A 113 2.94 -5.18 -8.96
N ASP A 114 1.75 -5.46 -9.43
CA ASP A 114 1.18 -4.70 -10.53
C ASP A 114 0.80 -3.35 -9.94
N ALA A 115 1.19 -2.29 -10.60
CA ALA A 115 1.04 -0.95 -10.02
C ALA A 115 0.64 0.09 -11.05
N ALA A 116 -0.25 0.97 -10.67
CA ALA A 116 -0.63 2.12 -11.48
C ALA A 116 -0.46 3.38 -10.64
N VAL A 117 0.26 4.35 -11.18
CA VAL A 117 0.50 5.60 -10.47
C VAL A 117 -0.75 6.46 -10.52
N GLN A 118 -1.22 6.85 -9.34
CA GLN A 118 -2.38 7.72 -9.23
C GLN A 118 -1.95 9.17 -9.02
N GLN A 119 -0.82 9.37 -8.36
CA GLN A 119 -0.36 10.70 -8.02
C GLN A 119 1.14 10.66 -7.81
N GLY A 120 1.84 11.69 -8.22
CA GLY A 120 3.30 11.77 -8.08
C GLY A 120 4.04 11.06 -9.19
N LEU A 121 5.32 10.87 -9.02
CA LEU A 121 6.18 10.25 -10.00
C LEU A 121 6.96 9.11 -9.37
N VAL A 122 7.08 8.02 -10.11
CA VAL A 122 7.91 6.89 -9.71
C VAL A 122 9.00 6.72 -10.76
N PRO A 123 10.28 6.84 -10.39
CA PRO A 123 11.36 6.67 -11.35
C PRO A 123 11.50 5.21 -11.74
N GLU A 124 12.14 4.96 -12.86
CA GLU A 124 12.39 3.59 -13.31
C GLU A 124 13.27 2.84 -12.33
N LEU A 125 14.19 3.53 -11.71
CA LEU A 125 15.13 2.97 -10.75
C LEU A 125 15.34 3.97 -9.65
N SER A 126 15.26 3.54 -8.43
CA SER A 126 15.49 4.42 -7.30
C SER A 126 16.23 3.68 -6.20
N GLY A 127 16.75 4.43 -5.24
CA GLY A 127 17.39 3.88 -4.06
C GLY A 127 16.39 3.45 -3.01
N ALA A 128 16.74 3.66 -1.76
CA ALA A 128 15.93 3.19 -0.64
C ALA A 128 14.51 3.75 -0.69
N CYS A 129 13.58 2.91 -0.31
CA CYS A 129 12.18 3.30 -0.33
C CYS A 129 11.39 2.55 0.72
N VAL A 130 10.23 3.11 1.05
CA VAL A 130 9.25 2.45 1.91
C VAL A 130 7.93 2.46 1.16
N LEU A 131 7.32 1.31 1.04
CA LEU A 131 6.01 1.19 0.43
C LEU A 131 4.99 0.88 1.53
N PHE A 132 4.06 1.79 1.73
CA PHE A 132 2.97 1.59 2.66
C PHE A 132 1.78 1.05 1.89
N VAL A 133 1.32 -0.12 2.28
CA VAL A 133 0.17 -0.78 1.66
C VAL A 133 -1.01 -0.59 2.59
N GLU A 134 -1.98 0.20 2.16
CA GLU A 134 -3.14 0.53 2.97
C GLU A 134 -4.27 -0.41 2.59
N TRP A 135 -4.46 -1.42 3.40
CA TRP A 135 -5.50 -2.39 3.14
C TRP A 135 -6.74 -2.00 3.94
N ASP A 136 -7.82 -1.76 3.23
CA ASP A 136 -9.08 -1.52 3.87
C ASP A 136 -9.67 -2.89 4.19
N MET A 137 -9.94 -3.13 5.44
CA MET A 137 -10.48 -4.40 5.88
C MET A 137 -11.89 -4.63 5.39
N ASN A 138 -12.53 -3.61 4.89
CA ASN A 138 -13.90 -3.72 4.43
C ASN A 138 -14.00 -3.33 2.96
N PRO A 139 -13.76 -4.27 2.05
CA PRO A 139 -13.88 -4.00 0.62
C PRO A 139 -15.28 -3.52 0.25
N THR A 140 -16.28 -3.97 0.97
CA THR A 140 -17.64 -3.55 0.75
C THR A 140 -17.78 -2.07 1.06
N GLN A 141 -17.07 -1.61 2.06
CA GLN A 141 -17.12 -0.23 2.43
C GLN A 141 -16.51 0.66 1.34
N THR A 142 -15.47 0.20 0.68
CA THR A 142 -14.89 0.96 -0.40
C THR A 142 -15.87 1.08 -1.56
N ALA A 143 -16.49 -0.01 -1.90
CA ALA A 143 -17.49 0.01 -2.94
C ALA A 143 -18.70 0.82 -2.49
N GLY A 144 -19.02 0.71 -1.23
CA GLY A 144 -20.12 1.46 -0.67
C GLY A 144 -19.90 2.96 -0.69
N ALA A 145 -18.67 3.37 -0.59
CA ALA A 145 -18.38 4.80 -0.62
C ALA A 145 -18.78 5.41 -1.96
N GLU A 146 -18.60 4.68 -3.01
CA GLU A 146 -19.01 5.15 -4.30
C GLU A 146 -20.53 5.18 -4.41
N GLY A 147 -21.15 4.14 -3.92
CA GLY A 147 -22.58 4.10 -3.90
C GLY A 147 -23.14 5.15 -2.98
N HIS A 148 -22.43 5.46 -1.96
CA HIS A 148 -22.85 6.45 -1.05
C HIS A 148 -22.90 7.82 -1.71
N SER A 149 -21.96 8.09 -2.54
CA SER A 149 -21.99 9.31 -3.26
C SER A 149 -23.27 9.41 -4.02
N THR A 150 -23.71 8.31 -4.52
CA THR A 150 -24.94 8.27 -5.26
C THR A 150 -26.08 8.59 -4.35
N ALA A 151 -26.09 7.99 -3.21
CA ALA A 151 -27.18 8.21 -2.31
C ALA A 151 -27.22 9.67 -1.90
N THR A 152 -26.09 10.25 -1.77
CA THR A 152 -26.06 11.61 -1.36
C THR A 152 -26.79 12.46 -2.28
N ARG A 153 -26.80 12.18 -3.55
CA ARG A 153 -27.49 13.00 -4.36
C ARG A 153 -28.84 12.83 -4.17
N GLY A 154 -29.20 11.71 -3.75
CA GLY A 154 -30.56 11.48 -3.56
C GLY A 154 -31.15 12.45 -2.63
N TRP A 155 -30.48 13.12 -1.73
CA TRP A 155 -31.12 13.78 -0.89
C TRP A 155 -31.36 14.96 -1.04
N PRO A 156 -30.76 15.42 -1.75
CA PRO A 156 -31.09 16.69 -1.82
C PRO A 156 -32.48 16.89 -1.85
N ARG A 157 -33.11 16.12 -2.12
CA ARG A 157 -34.37 16.30 -2.13
C ARG A 157 -34.74 16.55 -0.96
N GLY A 158 -34.14 16.05 -0.34
CA GLY A 158 -34.49 16.29 1.01
C GLY A 158 -35.29 17.29 1.11
#